data_61372e97e8ab687c101df2592b61cbe3
#
_entry.id   61372e97e8ab687c101df2592b61cbe3
#
_cell.length_a   1.000
_cell.length_b   1.000
_cell.length_c   1.000
_cell.angle_alpha   90.00
_cell.angle_beta   90.00
_cell.angle_gamma   90.00
#
_symmetry.space_group_name_H-M   'P 1'
#
loop_
_entity.id
_entity.type
_entity.pdbx_description
1 polymer ?
#
loop_
_entity_poly.entity_id
_entity_poly.type
_entity_poly.pdbx_seq_one_letter_code
_entity_poly.pdbx_strand_id
1 'polypeptide(L)'
;MSNASPLLRSSNWSSSTTGLLIRHHHLSVPLDRSGQGDLAPDGSDSITVYAREVSAAGIEPLSRPPLVFLQGGPGCEAPRPSADAGLSWLGAILEHYRVILIDQRGTGASSPVDRPDAAGSPAATARLLTHLRADEIVEDCEDLRSALGLERWSLLGQSFGGFCVTRYLSEHAESLETVYITGGLPAVGHSIDEVYALSYEAMRAKSEEYYDRYPKDRDRMSHLSELAGRGELTTAGGDIVGTERLRSLGALLGGAGGADALHHLLERDPDSWTFRYDLGHSLAFGGRSPHYAVIHESCWADAGTTDWAAQRARPAVFEDDPTLLTGEHVRRESFAEDTGLRPWLAVADLLAAHEWPALYDPTRLKATTTPGAAAVYARDVFVPITTSLETAALIPGLRTWITSEYEHDGSRASGGKVFNRLRDLAAGMISR
;
A
#
# COMPACT_ATOMS: atom_id res chain seq x y z
N MET A 1 13.72 -30.14 11.54
CA MET A 1 13.96 -28.69 11.54
C MET A 1 13.53 -28.18 12.89
N SER A 2 14.39 -27.51 13.63
CA SER A 2 14.10 -27.02 14.99
C SER A 2 13.11 -25.86 14.89
N ASN A 3 11.84 -26.08 15.28
CA ASN A 3 10.89 -25.01 15.52
C ASN A 3 11.32 -24.24 16.78
N ALA A 4 12.34 -23.37 16.64
CA ALA A 4 12.60 -22.40 17.68
C ALA A 4 11.42 -21.41 17.66
N SER A 5 10.68 -21.31 18.77
CA SER A 5 9.62 -20.31 18.89
C SER A 5 10.19 -18.92 18.61
N PRO A 6 9.47 -18.05 17.85
CA PRO A 6 9.95 -16.71 17.54
C PRO A 6 10.36 -15.95 18.79
N LEU A 7 11.55 -15.35 18.79
CA LEU A 7 12.04 -14.61 19.95
C LEU A 7 11.43 -13.21 19.99
N LEU A 8 10.44 -13.01 20.85
CA LEU A 8 9.81 -11.71 21.08
C LEU A 8 10.52 -10.95 22.21
N ARG A 9 10.91 -9.71 21.93
CA ARG A 9 11.37 -8.74 22.94
C ARG A 9 10.39 -7.57 22.98
N SER A 10 9.77 -7.35 24.14
CA SER A 10 8.82 -6.24 24.34
C SER A 10 9.37 -5.25 25.35
N SER A 11 9.24 -3.94 25.08
CA SER A 11 9.51 -2.92 26.10
C SER A 11 8.40 -2.88 27.16
N ASN A 12 8.63 -2.16 28.24
CA ASN A 12 7.54 -1.74 29.10
C ASN A 12 6.68 -0.66 28.40
N TRP A 13 5.44 -0.50 28.86
CA TRP A 13 4.62 0.62 28.46
C TRP A 13 5.23 1.93 28.91
N SER A 14 5.25 2.93 28.05
CA SER A 14 5.73 4.27 28.33
C SER A 14 4.76 5.31 27.79
N SER A 15 4.63 6.44 28.52
CA SER A 15 3.85 7.57 28.03
C SER A 15 4.63 8.32 26.96
N SER A 16 3.98 8.59 25.83
CA SER A 16 4.53 9.47 24.80
C SER A 16 4.22 10.94 25.12
N THR A 17 4.95 11.86 24.48
CA THR A 17 4.65 13.29 24.52
C THR A 17 3.27 13.64 23.93
N THR A 18 2.67 12.73 23.18
CA THR A 18 1.34 12.86 22.58
C THR A 18 0.21 12.39 23.50
N GLY A 19 0.51 12.00 24.76
CA GLY A 19 -0.49 11.48 25.69
C GLY A 19 -0.95 10.06 25.39
N LEU A 20 -0.26 9.32 24.55
CA LEU A 20 -0.53 7.91 24.27
C LEU A 20 0.39 7.02 25.10
N LEU A 21 -0.09 5.82 25.43
CA LEU A 21 0.76 4.76 25.96
C LEU A 21 1.29 3.93 24.80
N ILE A 22 2.61 3.71 24.81
CA ILE A 22 3.32 3.01 23.72
C ILE A 22 4.15 1.89 24.29
N ARG A 23 4.13 0.74 23.62
CA ARG A 23 5.01 -0.39 23.83
C ARG A 23 5.62 -0.84 22.50
N HIS A 24 6.89 -1.18 22.52
CA HIS A 24 7.64 -1.60 21.34
C HIS A 24 7.86 -3.11 21.38
N HIS A 25 7.71 -3.76 20.23
CA HIS A 25 7.95 -5.17 20.04
C HIS A 25 8.99 -5.37 18.93
N HIS A 26 9.93 -6.28 19.17
CA HIS A 26 10.90 -6.76 18.19
C HIS A 26 10.79 -8.27 18.17
N LEU A 27 10.41 -8.82 17.04
CA LEU A 27 10.22 -10.25 16.83
C LEU A 27 11.23 -10.74 15.81
N SER A 28 11.98 -11.80 16.13
CA SER A 28 12.81 -12.48 15.15
C SER A 28 11.97 -13.51 14.43
N VAL A 29 11.91 -13.43 13.10
CA VAL A 29 11.15 -14.33 12.23
C VAL A 29 12.03 -14.87 11.10
N PRO A 30 11.75 -16.05 10.54
CA PRO A 30 12.45 -16.52 9.35
C PRO A 30 12.31 -15.53 8.19
N LEU A 31 13.40 -15.31 7.45
CA LEU A 31 13.31 -14.60 6.16
C LEU A 31 12.54 -15.46 5.15
N ASP A 32 12.99 -16.69 4.99
CA ASP A 32 12.48 -17.65 4.03
C ASP A 32 11.77 -18.80 4.74
N ARG A 33 10.45 -18.87 4.58
CA ARG A 33 9.62 -19.98 5.08
C ARG A 33 9.42 -21.09 4.04
N SER A 34 9.85 -20.87 2.79
CA SER A 34 9.78 -21.86 1.72
C SER A 34 10.80 -23.01 1.87
N GLY A 35 11.87 -22.76 2.65
CA GLY A 35 12.96 -23.70 2.86
C GLY A 35 13.98 -23.74 1.73
N GLN A 36 14.00 -22.76 0.83
CA GLN A 36 15.00 -22.63 -0.23
C GLN A 36 16.37 -22.17 0.32
N GLY A 37 16.40 -21.67 1.56
CA GLY A 37 17.62 -21.30 2.26
C GLY A 37 18.13 -19.91 1.89
N ASP A 38 17.26 -19.01 1.49
CA ASP A 38 17.61 -17.62 1.28
C ASP A 38 17.97 -16.94 2.60
N LEU A 39 18.99 -16.06 2.56
CA LEU A 39 19.52 -15.41 3.73
C LEU A 39 19.29 -13.90 3.70
N ALA A 40 19.15 -13.32 4.90
CA ALA A 40 19.13 -11.89 5.11
C ALA A 40 20.47 -11.23 4.73
N PRO A 41 20.52 -9.89 4.55
CA PRO A 41 21.74 -9.18 4.17
C PRO A 41 22.95 -9.39 5.10
N ASP A 42 22.70 -9.71 6.36
CA ASP A 42 23.75 -10.01 7.35
C ASP A 42 24.18 -11.49 7.37
N GLY A 43 23.63 -12.31 6.48
CA GLY A 43 23.91 -13.74 6.37
C GLY A 43 23.13 -14.61 7.37
N SER A 44 22.20 -14.05 8.15
CA SER A 44 21.30 -14.81 9.02
C SER A 44 20.13 -15.41 8.23
N ASP A 45 19.49 -16.44 8.79
CA ASP A 45 18.26 -17.04 8.27
C ASP A 45 16.98 -16.31 8.75
N SER A 46 17.15 -15.26 9.54
CA SER A 46 16.07 -14.53 10.19
C SER A 46 16.18 -13.03 10.03
N ILE A 47 15.05 -12.35 10.10
CA ILE A 47 14.93 -10.89 10.11
C ILE A 47 14.21 -10.43 11.38
N THR A 48 14.33 -9.16 11.70
CA THR A 48 13.54 -8.54 12.76
C THR A 48 12.29 -7.94 12.17
N VAL A 49 11.12 -8.27 12.73
CA VAL A 49 9.86 -7.56 12.52
C VAL A 49 9.59 -6.70 13.75
N TYR A 50 9.32 -5.43 13.50
CA TYR A 50 9.02 -4.44 14.52
C TYR A 50 7.54 -4.07 14.52
N ALA A 51 6.96 -3.97 15.72
CA ALA A 51 5.62 -3.45 15.89
C ALA A 51 5.57 -2.45 17.06
N ARG A 52 4.72 -1.45 16.91
CA ARG A 52 4.40 -0.49 17.96
C ARG A 52 2.97 -0.74 18.41
N GLU A 53 2.80 -1.11 19.67
CA GLU A 53 1.49 -1.22 20.29
C GLU A 53 1.15 0.11 20.97
N VAL A 54 -0.06 0.61 20.71
CA VAL A 54 -0.54 1.93 21.14
C VAL A 54 -1.86 1.76 21.88
N SER A 55 -1.98 2.44 23.01
CA SER A 55 -3.23 2.53 23.79
C SER A 55 -3.51 3.99 24.17
N ALA A 56 -4.78 4.31 24.37
CA ALA A 56 -5.18 5.62 24.86
C ALA A 56 -4.70 5.85 26.30
N ALA A 57 -4.32 7.09 26.61
CA ALA A 57 -3.95 7.47 27.98
C ALA A 57 -5.15 7.32 28.95
N GLY A 58 -4.83 7.04 30.23
CA GLY A 58 -5.84 6.92 31.29
C GLY A 58 -6.65 5.62 31.26
N ILE A 59 -6.30 4.67 30.40
CA ILE A 59 -6.94 3.36 30.27
C ILE A 59 -5.86 2.30 30.53
N GLU A 60 -6.24 1.21 31.25
CA GLU A 60 -5.38 0.05 31.35
C GLU A 60 -5.10 -0.51 29.94
N PRO A 61 -3.85 -0.52 29.47
CA PRO A 61 -3.54 -0.78 28.05
C PRO A 61 -4.10 -2.10 27.52
N LEU A 62 -4.12 -3.15 28.35
CA LEU A 62 -4.56 -4.48 27.94
C LEU A 62 -6.08 -4.71 28.12
N SER A 63 -6.83 -3.73 28.63
CA SER A 63 -8.28 -3.84 28.83
C SER A 63 -9.08 -3.78 27.53
N ARG A 64 -8.48 -3.26 26.44
CA ARG A 64 -9.10 -3.21 25.12
C ARG A 64 -8.60 -4.34 24.21
N PRO A 65 -9.47 -4.88 23.34
CA PRO A 65 -9.07 -5.93 22.40
C PRO A 65 -7.98 -5.41 21.43
N PRO A 66 -7.11 -6.29 20.92
CA PRO A 66 -6.07 -5.92 19.98
C PRO A 66 -6.62 -5.76 18.57
N LEU A 67 -6.14 -4.73 17.85
CA LEU A 67 -6.34 -4.54 16.43
C LEU A 67 -4.99 -4.28 15.77
N VAL A 68 -4.65 -5.05 14.74
CA VAL A 68 -3.47 -4.78 13.91
C VAL A 68 -3.86 -3.88 12.75
N PHE A 69 -3.10 -2.83 12.54
CA PHE A 69 -3.19 -1.99 11.36
C PHE A 69 -2.16 -2.42 10.33
N LEU A 70 -2.64 -2.80 9.16
CA LEU A 70 -1.84 -3.16 7.99
C LEU A 70 -1.81 -1.99 7.02
N GLN A 71 -0.60 -1.43 6.85
CA GLN A 71 -0.35 -0.23 6.04
C GLN A 71 -0.45 -0.58 4.55
N GLY A 72 -0.90 0.41 3.76
CA GLY A 72 -0.86 0.38 2.30
C GLY A 72 0.55 0.57 1.74
N GLY A 73 0.64 0.61 0.47
CA GLY A 73 1.85 0.63 -0.33
C GLY A 73 1.71 -0.38 -1.46
N PRO A 74 2.59 -1.39 -1.58
CA PRO A 74 3.53 -2.04 -0.63
C PRO A 74 4.77 -1.22 -0.27
N GLY A 75 5.60 -1.75 0.62
CA GLY A 75 6.92 -1.17 0.90
C GLY A 75 6.90 0.09 1.78
N CYS A 76 5.84 0.29 2.55
CA CYS A 76 5.72 1.40 3.49
C CYS A 76 5.60 0.91 4.93
N GLU A 77 6.30 1.57 5.84
CA GLU A 77 6.16 1.32 7.26
C GLU A 77 4.84 1.86 7.81
N ALA A 78 4.38 1.35 8.96
CA ALA A 78 3.21 1.85 9.65
C ALA A 78 3.37 3.33 10.07
N PRO A 79 2.28 4.11 10.06
CA PRO A 79 2.34 5.51 10.45
C PRO A 79 2.78 5.67 11.91
N ARG A 80 3.50 6.75 12.19
CA ARG A 80 3.91 7.07 13.56
C ARG A 80 2.80 7.86 14.25
N PRO A 81 2.41 7.50 15.51
CA PRO A 81 1.44 8.27 16.26
C PRO A 81 1.92 9.72 16.46
N SER A 82 1.02 10.68 16.24
CA SER A 82 1.29 12.10 16.40
C SER A 82 0.48 12.70 17.54
N ALA A 83 0.74 13.98 17.88
CA ALA A 83 -0.03 14.73 18.89
C ALA A 83 -1.52 14.81 18.54
N ASP A 84 -1.85 14.80 17.25
CA ASP A 84 -3.22 14.89 16.75
C ASP A 84 -3.93 13.51 16.67
N ALA A 85 -3.35 12.47 17.25
CA ALA A 85 -3.91 11.11 17.20
C ALA A 85 -5.37 11.04 17.67
N GLY A 86 -5.77 11.89 18.61
CA GLY A 86 -7.14 11.99 19.09
C GLY A 86 -8.14 12.57 18.09
N LEU A 87 -7.67 13.32 17.09
CA LEU A 87 -8.46 13.91 16.00
C LEU A 87 -8.34 13.15 14.70
N SER A 88 -7.42 12.20 14.63
CA SER A 88 -7.14 11.39 13.45
C SER A 88 -7.95 10.09 13.45
N TRP A 89 -7.87 9.34 12.33
CA TRP A 89 -8.43 8.00 12.21
C TRP A 89 -7.96 7.05 13.34
N LEU A 90 -6.72 7.18 13.81
CA LEU A 90 -6.17 6.37 14.92
C LEU A 90 -6.93 6.63 16.23
N GLY A 91 -7.28 7.90 16.51
CA GLY A 91 -8.07 8.26 17.70
C GLY A 91 -9.40 7.52 17.76
N ALA A 92 -10.12 7.45 16.63
CA ALA A 92 -11.38 6.72 16.54
C ALA A 92 -11.21 5.21 16.80
N ILE A 93 -10.10 4.62 16.36
CA ILE A 93 -9.82 3.20 16.66
C ILE A 93 -9.48 3.01 18.13
N LEU A 94 -8.68 3.90 18.71
CA LEU A 94 -8.26 3.84 20.11
C LEU A 94 -9.41 4.00 21.11
N GLU A 95 -10.58 4.46 20.69
CA GLU A 95 -11.80 4.42 21.51
C GLU A 95 -12.29 2.99 21.79
N HIS A 96 -11.92 2.02 20.95
CA HIS A 96 -12.44 0.66 20.99
C HIS A 96 -11.37 -0.41 21.12
N TYR A 97 -10.16 -0.15 20.66
CA TYR A 97 -9.06 -1.10 20.55
C TYR A 97 -7.77 -0.53 21.16
N ARG A 98 -6.85 -1.41 21.52
CA ARG A 98 -5.44 -1.10 21.48
C ARG A 98 -4.93 -1.45 20.08
N VAL A 99 -4.04 -0.64 19.52
CA VAL A 99 -3.65 -0.75 18.11
C VAL A 99 -2.21 -1.20 17.99
N ILE A 100 -1.97 -2.24 17.21
CA ILE A 100 -0.63 -2.73 16.87
C ILE A 100 -0.32 -2.20 15.46
N LEU A 101 0.62 -1.28 15.38
CA LEU A 101 1.16 -0.69 14.16
C LEU A 101 2.41 -1.47 13.77
N ILE A 102 2.27 -2.42 12.86
CA ILE A 102 3.38 -3.25 12.39
C ILE A 102 4.10 -2.57 11.21
N ASP A 103 5.41 -2.41 11.33
CA ASP A 103 6.23 -2.13 10.17
C ASP A 103 6.38 -3.45 9.41
N GLN A 104 5.84 -3.52 8.20
CA GLN A 104 5.93 -4.74 7.37
C GLN A 104 7.39 -5.07 7.10
N ARG A 105 7.71 -6.38 6.96
CA ARG A 105 9.08 -6.84 6.67
C ARG A 105 9.74 -6.04 5.54
N GLY A 106 11.00 -5.70 5.68
CA GLY A 106 11.73 -4.86 4.73
C GLY A 106 11.48 -3.35 4.83
N THR A 107 10.65 -2.89 5.79
CA THR A 107 10.30 -1.48 5.94
C THR A 107 10.57 -0.94 7.35
N GLY A 108 10.71 0.37 7.47
CA GLY A 108 10.82 1.06 8.76
C GLY A 108 11.88 0.50 9.69
N ALA A 109 11.46 -0.08 10.82
CA ALA A 109 12.35 -0.75 11.78
C ALA A 109 12.35 -2.29 11.64
N SER A 110 11.69 -2.82 10.58
CA SER A 110 11.59 -4.25 10.28
C SER A 110 12.62 -4.68 9.22
N SER A 111 13.89 -4.70 9.60
CA SER A 111 15.02 -5.07 8.72
C SER A 111 14.91 -4.40 7.33
N PRO A 112 15.00 -3.06 7.25
CA PRO A 112 14.71 -2.32 6.03
C PRO A 112 15.65 -2.69 4.88
N VAL A 113 15.06 -2.80 3.66
CA VAL A 113 15.81 -3.01 2.41
C VAL A 113 15.80 -1.69 1.64
N ASP A 114 16.84 -0.90 1.83
CA ASP A 114 16.94 0.48 1.33
C ASP A 114 17.95 0.66 0.18
N ARG A 115 18.61 -0.43 -0.26
CA ARG A 115 19.63 -0.42 -1.30
C ARG A 115 19.47 -1.59 -2.27
N PRO A 116 19.73 -1.38 -3.58
CA PRO A 116 19.58 -2.41 -4.60
C PRO A 116 20.61 -3.55 -4.50
N ASP A 117 21.66 -3.36 -3.72
CA ASP A 117 22.71 -4.33 -3.43
C ASP A 117 22.68 -4.83 -1.97
N ALA A 118 21.55 -4.66 -1.28
CA ALA A 118 21.40 -5.00 0.14
C ALA A 118 21.83 -6.44 0.46
N ALA A 119 21.57 -7.39 -0.45
CA ALA A 119 22.02 -8.78 -0.33
C ALA A 119 23.31 -9.08 -1.13
N GLY A 120 24.12 -8.08 -1.45
CA GLY A 120 25.41 -8.22 -2.13
C GLY A 120 25.37 -8.20 -3.66
N SER A 121 24.22 -8.41 -4.27
CA SER A 121 24.03 -8.29 -5.72
C SER A 121 22.57 -8.03 -6.06
N PRO A 122 22.25 -7.45 -7.24
CA PRO A 122 20.86 -7.29 -7.69
C PRO A 122 20.05 -8.58 -7.71
N ALA A 123 20.67 -9.71 -8.11
CA ALA A 123 20.00 -11.00 -8.13
C ALA A 123 19.67 -11.53 -6.73
N ALA A 124 20.58 -11.36 -5.78
CA ALA A 124 20.34 -11.75 -4.38
C ALA A 124 19.31 -10.81 -3.73
N THR A 125 19.35 -9.50 -4.04
CA THR A 125 18.36 -8.54 -3.55
C THR A 125 16.97 -8.83 -4.15
N ALA A 126 16.87 -9.17 -5.42
CA ALA A 126 15.60 -9.58 -6.03
C ALA A 126 15.02 -10.81 -5.31
N ARG A 127 15.83 -11.86 -5.03
CA ARG A 127 15.37 -13.00 -4.23
C ARG A 127 14.93 -12.59 -2.83
N LEU A 128 15.68 -11.74 -2.13
CA LEU A 128 15.25 -11.19 -0.84
C LEU A 128 13.87 -10.52 -0.94
N LEU A 129 13.64 -9.71 -1.97
CA LEU A 129 12.38 -8.98 -2.15
C LEU A 129 11.19 -9.90 -2.46
N THR A 130 11.41 -11.11 -2.99
CA THR A 130 10.30 -12.07 -3.17
C THR A 130 9.67 -12.51 -1.86
N HIS A 131 10.39 -12.37 -0.74
CA HIS A 131 9.90 -12.66 0.61
C HIS A 131 9.21 -11.44 1.30
N LEU A 132 8.98 -10.32 0.59
CA LEU A 132 8.38 -9.12 1.19
C LEU A 132 6.92 -8.89 0.78
N ARG A 133 6.23 -9.94 0.32
CA ARG A 133 4.85 -9.90 -0.18
C ARG A 133 3.83 -10.20 0.93
N ALA A 134 2.54 -10.08 0.62
CA ALA A 134 1.43 -10.26 1.56
C ALA A 134 1.41 -11.63 2.27
N ASP A 135 1.82 -12.69 1.59
CA ASP A 135 1.91 -14.04 2.15
C ASP A 135 2.83 -14.09 3.38
N GLU A 136 4.06 -13.61 3.23
CA GLU A 136 5.02 -13.60 4.33
C GLU A 136 4.71 -12.57 5.42
N ILE A 137 4.08 -11.43 5.05
CA ILE A 137 3.61 -10.44 6.03
C ILE A 137 2.53 -11.03 6.94
N VAL A 138 1.65 -11.86 6.40
CA VAL A 138 0.61 -12.54 7.17
C VAL A 138 1.21 -13.54 8.15
N GLU A 139 2.20 -14.31 7.73
CA GLU A 139 2.91 -15.24 8.62
C GLU A 139 3.67 -14.50 9.74
N ASP A 140 4.25 -13.33 9.47
CA ASP A 140 4.85 -12.49 10.52
C ASP A 140 3.81 -12.02 11.53
N CYS A 141 2.61 -11.70 11.06
CA CYS A 141 1.51 -11.35 11.95
C CYS A 141 1.10 -12.52 12.83
N GLU A 142 1.00 -13.73 12.30
CA GLU A 142 0.69 -14.94 13.08
C GLU A 142 1.78 -15.26 14.12
N ASP A 143 3.05 -15.14 13.73
CA ASP A 143 4.17 -15.27 14.65
C ASP A 143 4.09 -14.24 15.79
N LEU A 144 3.76 -12.99 15.49
CA LEU A 144 3.59 -11.93 16.49
C LEU A 144 2.37 -12.20 17.39
N ARG A 145 1.23 -12.59 16.81
CA ARG A 145 0.01 -12.93 17.56
C ARG A 145 0.30 -14.05 18.58
N SER A 146 0.92 -15.12 18.11
CA SER A 146 1.28 -16.26 18.91
C SER A 146 2.28 -15.90 20.02
N ALA A 147 3.31 -15.13 19.70
CA ALA A 147 4.32 -14.69 20.66
C ALA A 147 3.77 -13.72 21.74
N LEU A 148 2.69 -12.97 21.40
CA LEU A 148 1.96 -12.13 22.36
C LEU A 148 0.96 -12.93 23.20
N GLY A 149 0.76 -14.24 22.94
CA GLY A 149 -0.19 -15.10 23.63
C GLY A 149 -1.65 -14.75 23.33
N LEU A 150 -1.94 -14.21 22.16
CA LEU A 150 -3.28 -13.81 21.75
C LEU A 150 -3.95 -14.95 20.98
N GLU A 151 -5.18 -15.33 21.38
CA GLU A 151 -5.96 -16.32 20.65
C GLU A 151 -6.47 -15.75 19.32
N ARG A 152 -7.01 -14.54 19.35
CA ARG A 152 -7.52 -13.81 18.20
C ARG A 152 -7.22 -12.33 18.30
N TRP A 153 -7.29 -11.65 17.17
CA TRP A 153 -7.27 -10.20 17.07
C TRP A 153 -8.11 -9.69 15.91
N SER A 154 -8.35 -8.38 15.87
CA SER A 154 -8.98 -7.73 14.72
C SER A 154 -7.93 -7.15 13.78
N LEU A 155 -8.29 -6.97 12.51
CA LEU A 155 -7.43 -6.34 11.52
C LEU A 155 -8.10 -5.11 10.91
N LEU A 156 -7.31 -4.10 10.60
CA LEU A 156 -7.68 -3.00 9.71
C LEU A 156 -6.62 -2.87 8.62
N GLY A 157 -7.00 -3.15 7.38
CA GLY A 157 -6.15 -3.00 6.21
C GLY A 157 -6.54 -1.80 5.36
N GLN A 158 -5.57 -0.97 5.01
CA GLN A 158 -5.74 0.14 4.08
C GLN A 158 -4.97 -0.16 2.79
N SER A 159 -5.65 -0.05 1.61
CA SER A 159 -4.99 -0.30 0.32
C SER A 159 -4.34 -1.69 0.29
N PHE A 160 -3.05 -1.82 -0.04
CA PHE A 160 -2.31 -3.08 0.05
C PHE A 160 -2.46 -3.80 1.40
N GLY A 161 -2.63 -3.06 2.50
CA GLY A 161 -2.95 -3.68 3.80
C GLY A 161 -4.25 -4.50 3.78
N GLY A 162 -5.21 -4.12 2.96
CA GLY A 162 -6.43 -4.89 2.72
C GLY A 162 -6.19 -6.16 1.90
N PHE A 163 -5.18 -6.15 1.01
CA PHE A 163 -4.70 -7.35 0.32
C PHE A 163 -4.13 -8.36 1.34
N CYS A 164 -3.34 -7.87 2.29
CA CYS A 164 -2.86 -8.68 3.41
C CYS A 164 -4.03 -9.22 4.26
N VAL A 165 -5.08 -8.42 4.53
CA VAL A 165 -6.29 -8.91 5.25
C VAL A 165 -6.98 -10.02 4.45
N THR A 166 -7.11 -9.89 3.14
CA THR A 166 -7.72 -10.92 2.29
C THR A 166 -6.88 -12.20 2.25
N ARG A 167 -5.55 -12.06 2.19
CA ARG A 167 -4.63 -13.21 2.35
C ARG A 167 -4.80 -13.87 3.71
N TYR A 168 -4.91 -13.08 4.78
CA TYR A 168 -5.11 -13.58 6.14
C TYR A 168 -6.41 -14.39 6.26
N LEU A 169 -7.50 -13.90 5.66
CA LEU A 169 -8.78 -14.63 5.58
C LEU A 169 -8.66 -15.94 4.80
N SER A 170 -7.78 -16.00 3.79
CA SER A 170 -7.50 -17.22 3.02
C SER A 170 -6.74 -18.27 3.84
N GLU A 171 -5.89 -17.86 4.80
CA GLU A 171 -4.97 -18.78 5.46
C GLU A 171 -5.29 -19.02 6.94
N HIS A 172 -5.64 -17.98 7.70
CA HIS A 172 -5.74 -17.99 9.14
C HIS A 172 -7.02 -17.31 9.65
N ALA A 173 -8.16 -17.54 8.98
CA ALA A 173 -9.44 -16.90 9.36
C ALA A 173 -9.83 -17.19 10.82
N GLU A 174 -9.44 -18.35 11.38
CA GLU A 174 -9.69 -18.75 12.77
C GLU A 174 -8.98 -17.86 13.79
N SER A 175 -7.90 -17.19 13.41
CA SER A 175 -7.14 -16.26 14.25
C SER A 175 -7.76 -14.84 14.29
N LEU A 176 -8.86 -14.64 13.56
CA LEU A 176 -9.48 -13.33 13.40
C LEU A 176 -10.79 -13.18 14.16
N GLU A 177 -10.95 -12.05 14.83
CA GLU A 177 -12.19 -11.65 15.50
C GLU A 177 -13.09 -10.83 14.57
N THR A 178 -12.53 -9.79 13.92
CA THR A 178 -13.25 -8.91 12.99
C THR A 178 -12.25 -8.30 12.02
N VAL A 179 -12.64 -8.11 10.77
CA VAL A 179 -11.80 -7.47 9.77
C VAL A 179 -12.44 -6.20 9.21
N TYR A 180 -11.60 -5.19 9.01
CA TYR A 180 -11.95 -3.92 8.39
C TYR A 180 -11.03 -3.67 7.20
N ILE A 181 -11.60 -3.32 6.06
CA ILE A 181 -10.84 -3.03 4.83
C ILE A 181 -11.28 -1.68 4.28
N THR A 182 -10.32 -0.85 3.86
CA THR A 182 -10.59 0.44 3.28
C THR A 182 -9.78 0.65 2.01
N GLY A 183 -10.45 0.75 0.85
CA GLY A 183 -9.83 0.89 -0.47
C GLY A 183 -8.81 -0.21 -0.77
N GLY A 184 -9.05 -1.46 -0.34
CA GLY A 184 -8.01 -2.50 -0.36
C GLY A 184 -8.55 -3.93 -0.58
N LEU A 185 -9.60 -4.11 -1.39
CA LEU A 185 -10.02 -5.44 -1.82
C LEU A 185 -9.27 -5.82 -3.09
N PRO A 186 -8.42 -6.88 -3.06
CA PRO A 186 -7.65 -7.30 -4.24
C PRO A 186 -8.54 -7.86 -5.34
N ALA A 187 -7.98 -8.06 -6.52
CA ALA A 187 -8.67 -8.63 -7.68
C ALA A 187 -8.52 -10.17 -7.72
N VAL A 188 -9.11 -10.88 -6.77
CA VAL A 188 -8.99 -12.33 -6.65
C VAL A 188 -9.51 -13.04 -7.89
N GLY A 189 -8.65 -13.85 -8.53
CA GLY A 189 -8.99 -14.62 -9.71
C GLY A 189 -8.89 -13.86 -11.05
N HIS A 190 -8.41 -12.61 -11.03
CA HIS A 190 -8.12 -11.82 -12.23
C HIS A 190 -6.63 -11.80 -12.54
N SER A 191 -6.31 -11.69 -13.82
CA SER A 191 -4.95 -11.42 -14.24
C SER A 191 -4.52 -9.99 -13.91
N ILE A 192 -3.23 -9.79 -13.72
CA ILE A 192 -2.69 -8.45 -13.49
C ILE A 192 -2.98 -7.48 -14.66
N ASP A 193 -3.05 -8.00 -15.89
CA ASP A 193 -3.39 -7.20 -17.09
C ASP A 193 -4.82 -6.68 -17.03
N GLU A 194 -5.79 -7.50 -16.57
CA GLU A 194 -7.18 -7.07 -16.37
C GLU A 194 -7.26 -5.97 -15.29
N VAL A 195 -6.48 -6.09 -14.21
CA VAL A 195 -6.42 -5.07 -13.16
C VAL A 195 -5.91 -3.75 -13.72
N TYR A 196 -4.81 -3.76 -14.47
CA TYR A 196 -4.27 -2.53 -15.06
C TYR A 196 -5.17 -1.95 -16.14
N ALA A 197 -5.85 -2.78 -16.95
CA ALA A 197 -6.83 -2.28 -17.92
C ALA A 197 -7.96 -1.49 -17.21
N LEU A 198 -8.47 -1.99 -16.08
CA LEU A 198 -9.50 -1.32 -15.27
C LEU A 198 -8.97 -0.05 -14.61
N SER A 199 -7.74 -0.05 -14.08
CA SER A 199 -7.17 1.15 -13.45
C SER A 199 -6.81 2.23 -14.47
N TYR A 200 -6.39 1.88 -15.69
CA TYR A 200 -6.25 2.84 -16.79
C TYR A 200 -7.58 3.46 -17.18
N GLU A 201 -8.66 2.69 -17.25
CA GLU A 201 -10.00 3.23 -17.54
C GLU A 201 -10.47 4.18 -16.42
N ALA A 202 -10.23 3.82 -15.15
CA ALA A 202 -10.53 4.70 -14.01
C ALA A 202 -9.71 6.00 -14.09
N MET A 203 -8.42 5.93 -14.42
CA MET A 203 -7.56 7.10 -14.59
C MET A 203 -7.97 7.96 -15.79
N ARG A 204 -8.39 7.34 -16.90
CA ARG A 204 -8.93 8.08 -18.06
C ARG A 204 -10.15 8.90 -17.64
N ALA A 205 -11.14 8.26 -17.02
CA ALA A 205 -12.35 8.94 -16.53
C ALA A 205 -12.02 10.05 -15.53
N LYS A 206 -11.05 9.81 -14.63
CA LYS A 206 -10.62 10.79 -13.63
C LYS A 206 -9.86 11.96 -14.26
N SER A 207 -9.10 11.73 -15.33
CA SER A 207 -8.44 12.79 -16.09
C SER A 207 -9.45 13.72 -16.76
N GLU A 208 -10.50 13.16 -17.36
CA GLU A 208 -11.58 13.96 -17.97
C GLU A 208 -12.32 14.79 -16.91
N GLU A 209 -12.68 14.17 -15.77
CA GLU A 209 -13.31 14.90 -14.65
C GLU A 209 -12.43 16.05 -14.14
N TYR A 210 -11.14 15.83 -14.06
CA TYR A 210 -10.18 16.86 -13.67
C TYR A 210 -10.15 18.03 -14.65
N TYR A 211 -10.10 17.75 -15.97
CA TYR A 211 -10.08 18.79 -17.00
C TYR A 211 -11.44 19.46 -17.18
N ASP A 212 -12.55 18.79 -16.88
CA ASP A 212 -13.88 19.46 -16.82
C ASP A 212 -13.91 20.53 -15.72
N ARG A 213 -13.25 20.26 -14.58
CA ARG A 213 -13.13 21.22 -13.48
C ARG A 213 -12.09 22.31 -13.77
N TYR A 214 -10.99 21.98 -14.42
CA TYR A 214 -9.87 22.88 -14.73
C TYR A 214 -9.48 22.87 -16.22
N PRO A 215 -10.34 23.44 -17.12
CA PRO A 215 -10.15 23.26 -18.57
C PRO A 215 -8.82 23.74 -19.12
N LYS A 216 -8.22 24.79 -18.53
CA LYS A 216 -6.92 25.34 -18.96
C LYS A 216 -5.74 24.41 -18.64
N ASP A 217 -5.93 23.47 -17.75
CA ASP A 217 -4.85 22.57 -17.35
C ASP A 217 -4.56 21.51 -18.40
N ARG A 218 -5.50 21.22 -19.29
CA ARG A 218 -5.24 20.36 -20.45
C ARG A 218 -4.20 20.97 -21.37
N ASP A 219 -4.29 22.29 -21.66
CA ASP A 219 -3.30 22.98 -22.48
C ASP A 219 -1.94 23.06 -21.77
N ARG A 220 -1.94 23.31 -20.46
CA ARG A 220 -0.72 23.34 -19.64
C ARG A 220 -0.04 21.97 -19.62
N MET A 221 -0.81 20.91 -19.45
CA MET A 221 -0.30 19.54 -19.48
C MET A 221 0.21 19.13 -20.85
N SER A 222 -0.44 19.58 -21.94
CA SER A 222 0.04 19.40 -23.31
C SER A 222 1.41 20.05 -23.49
N HIS A 223 1.57 21.30 -23.05
CA HIS A 223 2.85 22.01 -23.10
C HIS A 223 3.96 21.30 -22.30
N LEU A 224 3.65 20.85 -21.07
CA LEU A 224 4.61 20.08 -20.26
C LEU A 224 4.98 18.76 -20.92
N SER A 225 4.03 18.09 -21.59
CA SER A 225 4.29 16.85 -22.33
C SER A 225 5.21 17.08 -23.52
N GLU A 226 5.11 18.23 -24.20
CA GLU A 226 6.04 18.62 -25.25
C GLU A 226 7.46 18.85 -24.71
N LEU A 227 7.59 19.54 -23.56
CA LEU A 227 8.88 19.74 -22.89
C LEU A 227 9.47 18.39 -22.45
N ALA A 228 8.65 17.51 -21.87
CA ALA A 228 9.05 16.17 -21.46
C ALA A 228 9.53 15.34 -22.67
N GLY A 229 8.80 15.37 -23.79
CA GLY A 229 9.14 14.65 -25.01
C GLY A 229 10.47 15.12 -25.65
N ARG A 230 10.87 16.38 -25.41
CA ARG A 230 12.17 16.92 -25.85
C ARG A 230 13.28 16.73 -24.81
N GLY A 231 13.00 16.16 -23.63
CA GLY A 231 13.95 16.01 -22.52
C GLY A 231 14.32 17.34 -21.85
N GLU A 232 13.48 18.37 -21.99
CA GLU A 232 13.69 19.72 -21.45
C GLU A 232 13.04 19.90 -20.08
N LEU A 233 12.09 19.03 -19.70
CA LEU A 233 11.45 19.07 -18.39
C LEU A 233 12.35 18.39 -17.35
N THR A 234 12.68 19.13 -16.28
CA THR A 234 13.56 18.62 -15.23
C THR A 234 13.03 18.94 -13.84
N THR A 235 13.33 18.07 -12.86
CA THR A 235 13.15 18.38 -11.43
C THR A 235 14.19 19.38 -10.93
N ALA A 236 14.02 19.94 -9.73
CA ALA A 236 15.04 20.76 -9.08
C ALA A 236 16.34 19.98 -8.78
N GLY A 237 16.25 18.66 -8.63
CA GLY A 237 17.40 17.77 -8.47
C GLY A 237 18.16 17.46 -9.77
N GLY A 238 17.62 17.89 -10.93
CA GLY A 238 18.22 17.69 -12.24
C GLY A 238 17.81 16.39 -12.94
N ASP A 239 16.89 15.61 -12.37
CA ASP A 239 16.33 14.44 -13.04
C ASP A 239 15.49 14.89 -14.24
N ILE A 240 15.66 14.22 -15.38
CA ILE A 240 14.79 14.39 -16.54
C ILE A 240 13.43 13.76 -16.23
N VAL A 241 12.36 14.46 -16.58
CA VAL A 241 10.99 13.98 -16.46
C VAL A 241 10.44 13.73 -17.86
N GLY A 242 10.40 12.47 -18.28
CA GLY A 242 9.79 12.07 -19.54
C GLY A 242 8.26 12.07 -19.46
N THR A 243 7.61 11.90 -20.61
CA THR A 243 6.14 12.00 -20.73
C THR A 243 5.41 11.01 -19.80
N GLU A 244 5.90 9.79 -19.69
CA GLU A 244 5.26 8.77 -18.86
C GLU A 244 5.41 9.07 -17.37
N ARG A 245 6.56 9.56 -16.97
CA ARG A 245 6.79 9.97 -15.59
C ARG A 245 5.96 11.22 -15.25
N LEU A 246 5.83 12.17 -16.18
CA LEU A 246 4.95 13.34 -16.01
C LEU A 246 3.49 12.94 -15.80
N ARG A 247 2.98 11.97 -16.58
CA ARG A 247 1.60 11.46 -16.44
C ARG A 247 1.31 10.90 -15.05
N SER A 248 2.32 10.40 -14.34
CA SER A 248 2.17 9.85 -12.98
C SER A 248 1.71 10.90 -11.95
N LEU A 249 1.70 12.19 -12.29
CA LEU A 249 1.04 13.24 -11.51
C LEU A 249 -0.43 12.94 -11.22
N GLY A 250 -1.07 12.11 -12.05
CA GLY A 250 -2.43 11.64 -11.81
C GLY A 250 -2.62 10.87 -10.51
N ALA A 251 -1.56 10.34 -9.91
CA ALA A 251 -1.62 9.74 -8.57
C ALA A 251 -2.14 10.73 -7.51
N LEU A 252 -1.94 12.03 -7.68
CA LEU A 252 -2.51 13.06 -6.80
C LEU A 252 -4.04 12.97 -6.76
N LEU A 253 -4.69 12.62 -7.89
CA LEU A 253 -6.14 12.56 -8.01
C LEU A 253 -6.78 11.42 -7.19
N GLY A 254 -5.98 10.50 -6.67
CA GLY A 254 -6.41 9.46 -5.74
C GLY A 254 -6.53 9.91 -4.28
N GLY A 255 -6.18 11.15 -3.96
CA GLY A 255 -6.25 11.70 -2.61
C GLY A 255 -7.15 12.93 -2.49
N ALA A 256 -7.66 13.16 -1.29
CA ALA A 256 -8.44 14.34 -0.96
C ALA A 256 -7.65 15.63 -1.22
N GLY A 257 -8.23 16.55 -2.00
CA GLY A 257 -7.57 17.80 -2.40
C GLY A 257 -6.52 17.64 -3.50
N GLY A 258 -6.31 16.42 -4.03
CA GLY A 258 -5.30 16.16 -5.04
C GLY A 258 -5.54 16.90 -6.37
N ALA A 259 -6.80 17.07 -6.77
CA ALA A 259 -7.15 17.86 -7.95
C ALA A 259 -6.74 19.34 -7.80
N ASP A 260 -6.97 19.93 -6.62
CA ASP A 260 -6.56 21.31 -6.35
C ASP A 260 -5.02 21.42 -6.29
N ALA A 261 -4.35 20.44 -5.69
CA ALA A 261 -2.88 20.39 -5.62
C ALA A 261 -2.26 20.30 -7.03
N LEU A 262 -2.79 19.45 -7.90
CA LEU A 262 -2.35 19.34 -9.29
C LEU A 262 -2.58 20.65 -10.04
N HIS A 263 -3.77 21.26 -9.91
CA HIS A 263 -4.09 22.55 -10.51
C HIS A 263 -3.06 23.63 -10.11
N HIS A 264 -2.81 23.79 -8.81
CA HIS A 264 -1.86 24.77 -8.31
C HIS A 264 -0.40 24.49 -8.75
N LEU A 265 -0.04 23.24 -8.96
CA LEU A 265 1.25 22.90 -9.57
C LEU A 265 1.31 23.40 -11.01
N LEU A 266 0.29 23.05 -11.83
CA LEU A 266 0.25 23.37 -13.25
C LEU A 266 0.08 24.87 -13.55
N GLU A 267 -0.37 25.69 -12.61
CA GLU A 267 -0.42 27.15 -12.75
C GLU A 267 0.95 27.83 -12.73
N ARG A 268 2.00 27.13 -12.28
CA ARG A 268 3.33 27.71 -12.10
C ARG A 268 4.11 27.70 -13.42
N ASP A 269 5.03 28.63 -13.51
CA ASP A 269 6.00 28.68 -14.61
C ASP A 269 6.92 27.44 -14.55
N PRO A 270 6.97 26.60 -15.62
CA PRO A 270 7.81 25.41 -15.68
C PRO A 270 9.31 25.67 -15.48
N ASP A 271 9.79 26.87 -15.80
CA ASP A 271 11.18 27.26 -15.61
C ASP A 271 11.51 27.66 -14.17
N SER A 272 10.49 27.90 -13.34
CA SER A 272 10.70 28.31 -11.96
C SER A 272 11.28 27.18 -11.10
N TRP A 273 12.18 27.55 -10.17
CA TRP A 273 12.70 26.60 -9.17
C TRP A 273 11.59 25.93 -8.36
N THR A 274 10.55 26.69 -7.98
CA THR A 274 9.43 26.21 -7.18
C THR A 274 8.64 25.13 -7.93
N PHE A 275 8.33 25.34 -9.22
CA PHE A 275 7.67 24.34 -10.02
C PHE A 275 8.50 23.04 -10.09
N ARG A 276 9.79 23.14 -10.43
CA ARG A 276 10.67 21.97 -10.55
C ARG A 276 10.82 21.19 -9.26
N TYR A 277 10.85 21.90 -8.12
CA TYR A 277 10.91 21.30 -6.80
C TYR A 277 9.63 20.55 -6.49
N ASP A 278 8.48 21.20 -6.63
CA ASP A 278 7.17 20.63 -6.34
C ASP A 278 6.82 19.50 -7.33
N LEU A 279 7.20 19.63 -8.61
CA LEU A 279 7.09 18.56 -9.60
C LEU A 279 7.79 17.29 -9.09
N GLY A 280 9.06 17.39 -8.68
CA GLY A 280 9.81 16.24 -8.19
C GLY A 280 9.17 15.56 -6.96
N HIS A 281 8.47 16.33 -6.11
CA HIS A 281 7.78 15.79 -4.94
C HIS A 281 6.37 15.23 -5.25
N SER A 282 5.80 15.60 -6.38
CA SER A 282 4.45 15.21 -6.80
C SER A 282 4.43 13.98 -7.71
N LEU A 283 5.57 13.60 -8.27
CA LEU A 283 5.68 12.41 -9.13
C LEU A 283 5.48 11.14 -8.30
N ALA A 284 4.74 10.17 -8.85
CA ALA A 284 4.57 8.87 -8.24
C ALA A 284 5.90 8.08 -8.21
N PHE A 285 6.00 7.16 -7.26
CA PHE A 285 7.12 6.21 -7.13
C PHE A 285 8.49 6.81 -6.86
N GLY A 286 8.60 8.11 -6.64
CA GLY A 286 9.86 8.77 -6.32
C GLY A 286 10.21 8.77 -4.84
N GLY A 287 11.43 9.17 -4.52
CA GLY A 287 11.84 9.66 -3.20
C GLY A 287 12.10 8.61 -2.15
N ARG A 288 11.33 8.66 -1.06
CA ARG A 288 11.66 8.04 0.21
C ARG A 288 11.67 6.50 0.24
N SER A 289 10.86 5.86 -0.59
CA SER A 289 10.68 4.40 -0.57
C SER A 289 10.82 3.82 -1.98
N PRO A 290 12.05 3.72 -2.51
CA PRO A 290 12.26 3.25 -3.88
C PRO A 290 11.73 1.83 -4.10
N HIS A 291 11.78 0.96 -3.08
CA HIS A 291 11.25 -0.38 -3.20
C HIS A 291 9.72 -0.43 -3.35
N TYR A 292 8.99 0.64 -3.03
CA TYR A 292 7.58 0.73 -3.39
C TYR A 292 7.37 0.54 -4.91
N ALA A 293 8.14 1.24 -5.74
CA ALA A 293 8.10 1.04 -7.18
C ALA A 293 8.52 -0.38 -7.60
N VAL A 294 9.57 -0.90 -6.94
CA VAL A 294 10.20 -2.17 -7.31
C VAL A 294 9.28 -3.37 -7.07
N ILE A 295 8.53 -3.37 -5.95
CA ILE A 295 7.65 -4.48 -5.56
C ILE A 295 6.17 -4.19 -5.85
N HIS A 296 5.83 -3.05 -6.45
CA HIS A 296 4.43 -2.64 -6.62
C HIS A 296 3.61 -3.65 -7.43
N GLU A 297 4.08 -4.05 -8.59
CA GLU A 297 3.35 -5.02 -9.41
C GLU A 297 3.16 -6.37 -8.72
N SER A 298 4.11 -6.78 -7.87
CA SER A 298 4.04 -8.06 -7.17
C SER A 298 2.86 -8.17 -6.21
N CYS A 299 2.31 -7.04 -5.74
CA CYS A 299 1.16 -7.05 -4.85
C CYS A 299 -0.15 -7.45 -5.58
N TRP A 300 -0.20 -7.26 -6.91
CA TRP A 300 -1.32 -7.65 -7.76
C TRP A 300 -1.19 -9.05 -8.35
N ALA A 301 0.02 -9.61 -8.32
CA ALA A 301 0.28 -10.94 -8.90
C ALA A 301 -0.37 -12.03 -8.05
N ASP A 302 -1.43 -12.65 -8.56
CA ASP A 302 -2.09 -13.84 -8.01
C ASP A 302 -1.80 -15.02 -8.93
N ALA A 303 -0.56 -15.51 -8.89
CA ALA A 303 0.14 -16.41 -9.79
C ALA A 303 0.72 -15.76 -11.06
N GLY A 304 1.78 -16.39 -11.60
CA GLY A 304 2.44 -16.01 -12.87
C GLY A 304 3.42 -14.84 -12.73
N THR A 305 3.94 -14.38 -13.86
CA THR A 305 4.87 -13.25 -13.95
C THR A 305 4.13 -11.93 -14.09
N THR A 306 4.76 -10.82 -13.66
CA THR A 306 4.18 -9.48 -13.92
C THR A 306 4.61 -8.93 -15.28
N ASP A 307 5.84 -9.16 -15.70
CA ASP A 307 6.40 -8.74 -17.00
C ASP A 307 6.07 -7.29 -17.38
N TRP A 308 6.19 -6.38 -16.42
CA TRP A 308 5.85 -4.96 -16.59
C TRP A 308 4.38 -4.77 -17.07
N ALA A 309 3.43 -5.36 -16.36
CA ALA A 309 2.04 -5.42 -16.74
C ALA A 309 1.39 -4.03 -16.94
N ALA A 310 1.72 -3.05 -16.11
CA ALA A 310 1.24 -1.68 -16.31
C ALA A 310 1.68 -1.09 -17.66
N GLN A 311 2.88 -1.42 -18.12
CA GLN A 311 3.36 -1.00 -19.44
C GLN A 311 2.68 -1.77 -20.57
N ARG A 312 2.52 -3.09 -20.41
CA ARG A 312 1.95 -3.98 -21.41
C ARG A 312 0.46 -3.77 -21.63
N ALA A 313 -0.29 -3.54 -20.55
CA ALA A 313 -1.76 -3.38 -20.56
C ALA A 313 -2.21 -1.96 -20.91
N ARG A 314 -1.29 -1.03 -21.25
CA ARG A 314 -1.65 0.37 -21.56
C ARG A 314 -2.55 0.47 -22.78
N PRO A 315 -3.75 1.08 -22.67
CA PRO A 315 -4.64 1.27 -23.80
C PRO A 315 -4.09 2.27 -24.83
N ALA A 316 -4.39 2.04 -26.12
CA ALA A 316 -3.90 2.88 -27.23
C ALA A 316 -4.28 4.37 -27.08
N VAL A 317 -5.40 4.69 -26.44
CA VAL A 317 -5.82 6.08 -26.21
C VAL A 317 -4.78 6.90 -25.43
N PHE A 318 -3.97 6.24 -24.58
CA PHE A 318 -2.86 6.90 -23.88
C PHE A 318 -1.66 7.17 -24.78
N GLU A 319 -1.55 6.51 -25.95
CA GLU A 319 -0.56 6.87 -26.98
C GLU A 319 -1.00 8.12 -27.73
N ASP A 320 -2.30 8.23 -28.04
CA ASP A 320 -2.86 9.29 -28.86
C ASP A 320 -3.02 10.61 -28.09
N ASP A 321 -3.31 10.54 -26.78
CA ASP A 321 -3.49 11.73 -25.93
C ASP A 321 -2.43 11.80 -24.82
N PRO A 322 -1.38 12.64 -24.97
CA PRO A 322 -0.34 12.80 -23.97
C PRO A 322 -0.80 13.50 -22.68
N THR A 323 -2.00 14.08 -22.66
CA THR A 323 -2.55 14.75 -21.47
C THR A 323 -3.26 13.80 -20.52
N LEU A 324 -3.59 12.58 -20.94
CA LEU A 324 -4.18 11.58 -20.04
C LEU A 324 -3.20 11.21 -18.94
N LEU A 325 -3.68 11.30 -17.70
CA LEU A 325 -2.90 11.06 -16.50
C LEU A 325 -2.90 9.58 -16.12
N THR A 326 -1.85 9.13 -15.44
CA THR A 326 -1.74 7.79 -14.87
C THR A 326 -1.57 7.87 -13.35
N GLY A 327 -1.93 6.80 -12.65
CA GLY A 327 -1.73 6.67 -11.20
C GLY A 327 -0.53 5.77 -10.87
N GLU A 328 -0.80 4.69 -10.14
CA GLU A 328 0.20 3.71 -9.71
C GLU A 328 0.56 2.71 -10.85
N HIS A 329 0.86 3.23 -12.03
CA HIS A 329 1.25 2.46 -13.20
C HIS A 329 2.77 2.46 -13.33
N VAL A 330 3.42 1.49 -12.70
CA VAL A 330 4.88 1.35 -12.71
C VAL A 330 5.38 1.04 -14.12
N ARG A 331 6.37 1.78 -14.59
CA ARG A 331 6.94 1.61 -15.92
C ARG A 331 8.46 1.50 -15.85
N ARG A 332 9.00 0.64 -16.71
CA ARG A 332 10.44 0.40 -16.76
C ARG A 332 11.23 1.67 -17.07
N GLU A 333 10.71 2.52 -17.97
CA GLU A 333 11.35 3.78 -18.36
C GLU A 333 11.49 4.73 -17.17
N SER A 334 10.53 4.78 -16.26
CA SER A 334 10.58 5.64 -15.07
C SER A 334 11.78 5.36 -14.18
N PHE A 335 12.27 4.12 -14.15
CA PHE A 335 13.50 3.78 -13.42
C PHE A 335 14.75 4.42 -14.03
N ALA A 336 14.82 4.54 -15.35
CA ALA A 336 15.96 5.17 -16.01
C ALA A 336 16.00 6.70 -15.83
N GLU A 337 14.86 7.32 -15.63
CA GLU A 337 14.69 8.78 -15.53
C GLU A 337 14.88 9.30 -14.10
N ASP A 338 14.70 8.46 -13.08
CA ASP A 338 14.79 8.84 -11.66
C ASP A 338 16.12 8.39 -11.05
N THR A 339 16.89 9.32 -10.48
CA THR A 339 18.19 9.03 -9.86
C THR A 339 18.09 8.07 -8.68
N GLY A 340 16.98 8.10 -7.92
CA GLY A 340 16.73 7.21 -6.80
C GLY A 340 16.28 5.81 -7.24
N LEU A 341 15.56 5.69 -8.37
CA LEU A 341 15.07 4.42 -8.90
C LEU A 341 16.07 3.73 -9.85
N ARG A 342 16.88 4.48 -10.56
CA ARG A 342 17.83 3.94 -11.57
C ARG A 342 18.68 2.78 -11.05
N PRO A 343 19.26 2.83 -9.84
CA PRO A 343 20.04 1.72 -9.30
C PRO A 343 19.23 0.43 -9.09
N TRP A 344 17.91 0.53 -8.99
CA TRP A 344 17.00 -0.59 -8.76
C TRP A 344 16.52 -1.30 -10.03
N LEU A 345 16.79 -0.75 -11.21
CA LEU A 345 16.26 -1.28 -12.48
C LEU A 345 16.55 -2.76 -12.68
N ALA A 346 17.79 -3.19 -12.39
CA ALA A 346 18.17 -4.61 -12.53
C ALA A 346 17.40 -5.53 -11.56
N VAL A 347 17.09 -5.05 -10.36
CA VAL A 347 16.26 -5.77 -9.38
C VAL A 347 14.82 -5.83 -9.86
N ALA A 348 14.28 -4.72 -10.35
CA ALA A 348 12.90 -4.64 -10.86
C ALA A 348 12.69 -5.54 -12.08
N ASP A 349 13.65 -5.59 -13.02
CA ASP A 349 13.60 -6.50 -14.19
C ASP A 349 13.55 -7.98 -13.74
N LEU A 350 14.32 -8.35 -12.71
CA LEU A 350 14.31 -9.72 -12.17
C LEU A 350 12.99 -10.06 -11.47
N LEU A 351 12.39 -9.12 -10.75
CA LEU A 351 11.09 -9.33 -10.11
C LEU A 351 9.94 -9.37 -11.11
N ALA A 352 10.01 -8.58 -12.18
CA ALA A 352 9.04 -8.64 -13.26
C ALA A 352 9.01 -10.02 -13.93
N ALA A 353 10.18 -10.68 -14.08
CA ALA A 353 10.32 -12.01 -14.63
C ALA A 353 10.10 -13.16 -13.61
N HIS A 354 9.87 -12.84 -12.34
CA HIS A 354 9.69 -13.86 -11.31
C HIS A 354 8.30 -14.50 -11.41
N GLU A 355 8.26 -15.84 -11.31
CA GLU A 355 7.03 -16.62 -11.21
C GLU A 355 6.46 -16.52 -9.80
N TRP A 356 5.45 -15.67 -9.62
CA TRP A 356 4.79 -15.46 -8.34
C TRP A 356 3.82 -16.60 -8.03
N PRO A 357 3.81 -17.14 -6.81
CA PRO A 357 2.77 -18.09 -6.40
C PRO A 357 1.42 -17.38 -6.21
N ALA A 358 0.33 -18.16 -6.26
CA ALA A 358 -1.00 -17.66 -5.93
C ALA A 358 -1.05 -17.12 -4.49
N LEU A 359 -1.76 -16.01 -4.30
CA LEU A 359 -1.92 -15.36 -2.99
C LEU A 359 -3.20 -15.78 -2.28
N TYR A 360 -4.26 -16.05 -3.02
CA TYR A 360 -5.59 -16.21 -2.44
C TYR A 360 -6.16 -17.59 -2.75
N ASP A 361 -6.92 -18.15 -1.80
CA ASP A 361 -7.73 -19.34 -2.00
C ASP A 361 -9.23 -18.96 -1.98
N PRO A 362 -9.88 -18.88 -3.15
CA PRO A 362 -11.30 -18.53 -3.22
C PRO A 362 -12.22 -19.53 -2.48
N THR A 363 -11.81 -20.78 -2.33
CA THR A 363 -12.58 -21.78 -1.60
C THR A 363 -12.57 -21.49 -0.10
N ARG A 364 -11.39 -21.16 0.43
CA ARG A 364 -11.24 -20.79 1.84
C ARG A 364 -11.94 -19.47 2.14
N LEU A 365 -11.82 -18.46 1.24
CA LEU A 365 -12.56 -17.20 1.37
C LEU A 365 -14.07 -17.41 1.46
N LYS A 366 -14.64 -18.28 0.62
CA LYS A 366 -16.06 -18.63 0.64
C LYS A 366 -16.49 -19.39 1.91
N ALA A 367 -15.57 -20.08 2.55
CA ALA A 367 -15.82 -20.83 3.76
C ALA A 367 -15.67 -20.00 5.06
N THR A 368 -15.04 -18.82 4.99
CA THR A 368 -14.84 -18.00 6.18
C THR A 368 -16.14 -17.42 6.71
N THR A 369 -16.26 -17.42 8.04
CA THR A 369 -17.38 -16.81 8.76
C THR A 369 -16.96 -15.59 9.57
N THR A 370 -15.72 -15.16 9.44
CA THR A 370 -15.18 -13.99 10.13
C THR A 370 -16.00 -12.75 9.77
N PRO A 371 -16.59 -12.05 10.76
CA PRO A 371 -17.35 -10.84 10.49
C PRO A 371 -16.41 -9.72 10.04
N GLY A 372 -16.89 -8.89 9.13
CA GLY A 372 -16.10 -7.76 8.65
C GLY A 372 -16.90 -6.72 7.90
N ALA A 373 -16.23 -5.62 7.59
CA ALA A 373 -16.77 -4.59 6.72
C ALA A 373 -15.67 -3.96 5.84
N ALA A 374 -16.05 -3.59 4.61
CA ALA A 374 -15.17 -2.94 3.66
C ALA A 374 -15.76 -1.64 3.13
N ALA A 375 -14.97 -0.57 3.11
CA ALA A 375 -15.24 0.65 2.35
C ALA A 375 -14.67 0.48 0.94
N VAL A 376 -15.54 0.56 -0.05
CA VAL A 376 -15.19 0.54 -1.47
C VAL A 376 -15.46 1.93 -2.03
N TYR A 377 -14.41 2.60 -2.51
CA TYR A 377 -14.53 3.95 -3.04
C TYR A 377 -14.93 3.88 -4.52
N ALA A 378 -16.08 4.47 -4.85
CA ALA A 378 -16.70 4.33 -6.17
C ALA A 378 -15.86 4.91 -7.32
N ARG A 379 -14.92 5.81 -6.99
CA ARG A 379 -14.06 6.52 -7.94
C ARG A 379 -12.57 6.29 -7.66
N ASP A 380 -12.27 5.17 -7.01
CA ASP A 380 -10.89 4.77 -6.71
C ASP A 380 -10.11 4.57 -8.01
N VAL A 381 -8.97 5.25 -8.13
CA VAL A 381 -8.09 5.19 -9.30
C VAL A 381 -6.97 4.17 -9.15
N PHE A 382 -6.85 3.56 -7.97
CA PHE A 382 -5.81 2.57 -7.66
C PHE A 382 -6.38 1.17 -7.55
N VAL A 383 -7.50 1.01 -6.81
CA VAL A 383 -8.11 -0.29 -6.55
C VAL A 383 -9.49 -0.33 -7.23
N PRO A 384 -9.63 -1.01 -8.39
CA PRO A 384 -10.85 -0.97 -9.19
C PRO A 384 -12.07 -1.47 -8.44
N ILE A 385 -13.16 -0.70 -8.48
CA ILE A 385 -14.42 -1.04 -7.81
C ILE A 385 -14.99 -2.38 -8.27
N THR A 386 -14.90 -2.70 -9.57
CA THR A 386 -15.47 -3.94 -10.14
C THR A 386 -14.88 -5.16 -9.47
N THR A 387 -13.56 -5.31 -9.49
CA THR A 387 -12.87 -6.45 -8.87
C THR A 387 -12.98 -6.44 -7.35
N SER A 388 -13.05 -5.25 -6.74
CA SER A 388 -13.30 -5.12 -5.29
C SER A 388 -14.64 -5.72 -4.88
N LEU A 389 -15.70 -5.46 -5.64
CA LEU A 389 -17.04 -6.01 -5.34
C LEU A 389 -17.12 -7.51 -5.61
N GLU A 390 -16.44 -8.01 -6.64
CA GLU A 390 -16.33 -9.43 -6.94
C GLU A 390 -15.60 -10.18 -5.81
N THR A 391 -14.49 -9.65 -5.34
CA THR A 391 -13.77 -10.21 -4.19
C THR A 391 -14.60 -10.15 -2.90
N ALA A 392 -15.29 -9.04 -2.64
CA ALA A 392 -16.19 -8.94 -1.49
C ALA A 392 -17.27 -10.02 -1.52
N ALA A 393 -17.81 -10.35 -2.70
CA ALA A 393 -18.82 -11.39 -2.86
C ALA A 393 -18.30 -12.81 -2.57
N LEU A 394 -16.97 -13.03 -2.58
CA LEU A 394 -16.36 -14.28 -2.16
C LEU A 394 -16.34 -14.47 -0.62
N ILE A 395 -16.56 -13.41 0.17
CA ILE A 395 -16.38 -13.40 1.62
C ILE A 395 -17.74 -13.19 2.30
N PRO A 396 -18.47 -14.27 2.70
CA PRO A 396 -19.85 -14.17 3.18
C PRO A 396 -20.04 -13.29 4.44
N GLY A 397 -19.00 -13.20 5.29
CA GLY A 397 -19.00 -12.37 6.50
C GLY A 397 -18.73 -10.89 6.28
N LEU A 398 -18.34 -10.48 5.05
CA LEU A 398 -17.91 -9.12 4.75
C LEU A 398 -19.08 -8.26 4.26
N ARG A 399 -19.36 -7.17 4.95
CA ARG A 399 -20.36 -6.16 4.54
C ARG A 399 -19.67 -5.02 3.80
N THR A 400 -20.16 -4.66 2.62
CA THR A 400 -19.56 -3.59 1.82
C THR A 400 -20.34 -2.29 1.98
N TRP A 401 -19.60 -1.20 2.10
CA TRP A 401 -20.10 0.16 1.97
C TRP A 401 -19.45 0.83 0.76
N ILE A 402 -20.26 1.07 -0.27
CA ILE A 402 -19.83 1.79 -1.47
C ILE A 402 -20.07 3.27 -1.24
N THR A 403 -19.06 4.11 -1.46
CA THR A 403 -19.20 5.55 -1.29
C THR A 403 -18.40 6.33 -2.33
N SER A 404 -18.92 7.48 -2.72
CA SER A 404 -18.26 8.48 -3.57
C SER A 404 -17.88 9.75 -2.80
N GLU A 405 -18.00 9.72 -1.46
CA GLU A 405 -17.65 10.88 -0.61
C GLU A 405 -16.15 11.06 -0.44
N TYR A 406 -15.38 10.01 -0.69
CA TYR A 406 -13.93 9.97 -0.48
C TYR A 406 -13.21 9.43 -1.70
N GLU A 407 -11.98 9.86 -1.87
CA GLU A 407 -10.99 9.22 -2.72
C GLU A 407 -10.35 8.03 -2.01
N HIS A 408 -9.30 7.44 -2.57
CA HIS A 408 -8.60 6.29 -2.02
C HIS A 408 -8.12 6.47 -0.57
N ASP A 409 -7.82 7.69 -0.15
CA ASP A 409 -7.32 8.04 1.18
C ASP A 409 -8.44 8.25 2.23
N GLY A 410 -9.68 7.83 1.95
CA GLY A 410 -10.86 8.09 2.78
C GLY A 410 -10.70 7.70 4.25
N SER A 411 -9.93 6.66 4.56
CA SER A 411 -9.64 6.28 5.96
C SER A 411 -8.97 7.40 6.74
N ARG A 412 -8.08 8.17 6.10
CA ARG A 412 -7.37 9.31 6.69
C ARG A 412 -8.17 10.59 6.54
N ALA A 413 -8.67 10.88 5.35
CA ALA A 413 -9.40 12.11 5.03
C ALA A 413 -10.69 12.27 5.85
N SER A 414 -11.31 11.18 6.29
CA SER A 414 -12.57 11.20 7.05
C SER A 414 -12.42 11.53 8.53
N GLY A 415 -11.20 11.58 9.08
CA GLY A 415 -10.97 11.81 10.50
C GLY A 415 -11.59 10.73 11.41
N GLY A 416 -11.65 9.48 10.93
CA GLY A 416 -12.18 8.32 11.67
C GLY A 416 -13.63 7.94 11.33
N LYS A 417 -14.37 8.73 10.55
CA LYS A 417 -15.77 8.42 10.19
C LYS A 417 -15.88 7.11 9.41
N VAL A 418 -14.93 6.85 8.50
CA VAL A 418 -14.89 5.58 7.74
C VAL A 418 -14.75 4.41 8.70
N PHE A 419 -13.80 4.43 9.62
CA PHE A 419 -13.61 3.35 10.58
C PHE A 419 -14.88 3.13 11.44
N ASN A 420 -15.46 4.18 12.00
CA ASN A 420 -16.67 4.05 12.82
C ASN A 420 -17.82 3.43 12.04
N ARG A 421 -18.02 3.82 10.78
CA ARG A 421 -19.03 3.21 9.92
C ARG A 421 -18.76 1.73 9.65
N LEU A 422 -17.52 1.36 9.36
CA LEU A 422 -17.16 -0.05 9.14
C LEU A 422 -17.37 -0.89 10.40
N ARG A 423 -17.03 -0.37 11.58
CA ARG A 423 -17.29 -1.02 12.85
C ARG A 423 -18.79 -1.27 13.07
N ASP A 424 -19.61 -0.24 12.84
CA ASP A 424 -21.06 -0.35 13.03
C ASP A 424 -21.70 -1.32 12.02
N LEU A 425 -21.20 -1.37 10.79
CA LEU A 425 -21.57 -2.36 9.78
C LEU A 425 -21.18 -3.78 10.25
N ALA A 426 -19.91 -4.01 10.60
CA ALA A 426 -19.43 -5.32 11.01
C ALA A 426 -20.19 -5.85 12.24
N ALA A 427 -20.49 -4.96 13.20
CA ALA A 427 -21.29 -5.28 14.38
C ALA A 427 -22.79 -5.48 14.10
N GLY A 428 -23.27 -5.19 12.89
CA GLY A 428 -24.70 -5.29 12.56
C GLY A 428 -25.57 -4.19 13.17
N MET A 429 -24.97 -3.13 13.69
CA MET A 429 -25.71 -1.97 14.22
C MET A 429 -26.38 -1.15 13.14
N ILE A 430 -25.81 -1.19 11.93
CA ILE A 430 -26.38 -0.62 10.71
C ILE A 430 -26.32 -1.67 9.59
N SER A 431 -27.21 -1.59 8.61
CA SER A 431 -27.32 -2.56 7.51
C SER A 431 -26.78 -2.05 6.18
N ARG A 432 -26.52 -0.74 6.07
CA ARG A 432 -26.05 -0.08 4.83
C ARG A 432 -25.11 1.06 5.15
#